data_283ddd0bb8fad5c70f26a799708ec761
#
_entry.id   283ddd0bb8fad5c70f26a799708ec761
#
_cell.length_a   1.000
_cell.length_b   1.000
_cell.length_c   1.000
_cell.angle_alpha   90.00
_cell.angle_beta   90.00
_cell.angle_gamma   90.00
#
_symmetry.space_group_name_H-M   'P 1'
#
loop_
_entity.id
_entity.type
_entity.pdbx_description
1 polymer ?
#
loop_
_entity_poly.entity_id
_entity_poly.type
_entity_poly.pdbx_seq_one_letter_code
_entity_poly.pdbx_strand_id
1 'polypeptide(L)'
;MAYLLPSEFATKMVDAGESKIYMSTRDTLIRAFMAGAILALAAVFAITIAVKTGVFLIGAILFPVGFCMLYLMGFDLLTGVFVLAPLAWLAKRPGVTWPQILRNWGLVFLGNFAGALTVAFMMSFIFTMGYNTDGGAIATKVAGIGEARTLGYAEYGAAGWFTIFIRGMLCNWMVSLGVVGAMISTHVSGKVLAMWMPIMLFFFMGFEHSVVNMFLFPFGLIMGGEFSVMDYFIWNEIPTALGN
;
A
#
# COMPACT_ATOMS: atom_id res chain seq x y z
N MET A 1 -26.61 -17.18 3.82
CA MET A 1 -26.18 -16.27 4.89
C MET A 1 -25.38 -15.13 4.26
N ALA A 2 -25.39 -13.93 4.86
CA ALA A 2 -24.68 -12.76 4.32
C ALA A 2 -23.18 -12.76 4.63
N TYR A 3 -22.69 -13.70 5.42
CA TYR A 3 -21.29 -13.85 5.81
C TYR A 3 -20.88 -15.33 5.89
N LEU A 4 -19.58 -15.57 5.80
CA LEU A 4 -18.96 -16.89 5.92
C LEU A 4 -18.60 -17.20 7.38
N LEU A 5 -18.66 -18.47 7.76
CA LEU A 5 -18.17 -18.94 9.06
C LEU A 5 -16.61 -18.93 9.10
N PRO A 6 -16.00 -18.91 10.30
CA PRO A 6 -14.55 -18.88 10.43
C PRO A 6 -13.78 -19.94 9.63
N SER A 7 -14.26 -21.18 9.61
CA SER A 7 -13.66 -22.26 8.82
C SER A 7 -13.76 -22.02 7.31
N GLU A 8 -14.84 -21.42 6.84
CA GLU A 8 -15.09 -21.16 5.42
C GLU A 8 -14.18 -20.03 4.91
N PHE A 9 -14.11 -18.91 5.64
CA PHE A 9 -13.21 -17.82 5.19
C PHE A 9 -11.74 -18.15 5.36
N ALA A 10 -11.34 -18.96 6.35
CA ALA A 10 -9.97 -19.45 6.49
C ALA A 10 -9.58 -20.29 5.26
N THR A 11 -10.44 -21.21 4.82
CA THR A 11 -10.21 -21.97 3.58
C THR A 11 -10.09 -21.05 2.38
N LYS A 12 -10.97 -20.06 2.26
CA LYS A 12 -10.94 -19.08 1.18
C LYS A 12 -9.66 -18.24 1.15
N MET A 13 -9.09 -17.89 2.31
CA MET A 13 -7.79 -17.20 2.40
C MET A 13 -6.65 -18.08 1.88
N VAL A 14 -6.64 -19.37 2.25
CA VAL A 14 -5.65 -20.35 1.78
C VAL A 14 -5.73 -20.52 0.27
N ASP A 15 -6.94 -20.69 -0.27
CA ASP A 15 -7.18 -20.84 -1.72
C ASP A 15 -6.76 -19.59 -2.48
N ALA A 16 -7.04 -18.40 -1.94
CA ALA A 16 -6.58 -17.14 -2.50
C ALA A 16 -5.05 -17.05 -2.52
N GLY A 17 -4.38 -17.45 -1.46
CA GLY A 17 -2.90 -17.49 -1.39
C GLY A 17 -2.31 -18.45 -2.42
N GLU A 18 -2.86 -19.66 -2.52
CA GLU A 18 -2.43 -20.65 -3.52
C GLU A 18 -2.57 -20.11 -4.95
N SER A 19 -3.71 -19.47 -5.26
CA SER A 19 -3.96 -18.90 -6.59
C SER A 19 -2.95 -17.84 -7.02
N LYS A 20 -2.40 -17.06 -6.04
CA LYS A 20 -1.34 -16.06 -6.30
C LYS A 20 -0.02 -16.71 -6.69
N ILE A 21 0.29 -17.86 -6.11
CA ILE A 21 1.53 -18.60 -6.41
C ILE A 21 1.52 -19.18 -7.83
N TYR A 22 0.38 -19.69 -8.28
CA TYR A 22 0.25 -20.28 -9.62
C TYR A 22 0.00 -19.28 -10.75
N MET A 23 -0.19 -18.01 -10.41
CA MET A 23 -0.42 -16.98 -11.42
C MET A 23 0.81 -16.78 -12.33
N SER A 24 0.55 -16.53 -13.60
CA SER A 24 1.61 -16.24 -14.58
C SER A 24 2.39 -14.97 -14.21
N THR A 25 3.65 -14.88 -14.59
CA THR A 25 4.46 -13.66 -14.38
C THR A 25 3.79 -12.43 -14.99
N ARG A 26 3.25 -12.57 -16.21
CA ARG A 26 2.57 -11.48 -16.92
C ARG A 26 1.35 -10.99 -16.15
N ASP A 27 0.48 -11.90 -15.72
CA ASP A 27 -0.75 -11.51 -15.02
C ASP A 27 -0.45 -10.92 -13.64
N THR A 28 0.54 -11.48 -12.92
CA THR A 28 1.01 -10.93 -11.65
C THR A 28 1.50 -9.49 -11.83
N LEU A 29 2.35 -9.21 -12.81
CA LEU A 29 2.89 -7.87 -13.06
C LEU A 29 1.79 -6.88 -13.45
N ILE A 30 0.85 -7.26 -14.34
CA ILE A 30 -0.25 -6.38 -14.76
C ILE A 30 -1.15 -6.03 -13.57
N ARG A 31 -1.56 -7.04 -12.79
CA ARG A 31 -2.42 -6.82 -11.61
C ARG A 31 -1.72 -6.01 -10.53
N ALA A 32 -0.44 -6.26 -10.32
CA ALA A 32 0.36 -5.50 -9.36
C ALA A 32 0.55 -4.04 -9.81
N PHE A 33 0.85 -3.80 -11.10
CA PHE A 33 0.94 -2.45 -11.65
C PHE A 33 -0.36 -1.67 -11.42
N MET A 34 -1.51 -2.27 -11.73
CA MET A 34 -2.82 -1.63 -11.52
C MET A 34 -3.10 -1.35 -10.05
N ALA A 35 -2.72 -2.26 -9.14
CA ALA A 35 -2.89 -2.03 -7.71
C ALA A 35 -2.06 -0.86 -7.19
N GLY A 36 -0.78 -0.80 -7.59
CA GLY A 36 0.11 0.32 -7.24
C GLY A 36 -0.39 1.65 -7.76
N ALA A 37 -0.82 1.69 -9.03
CA ALA A 37 -1.37 2.91 -9.64
C ALA A 37 -2.65 3.39 -8.96
N ILE A 38 -3.60 2.50 -8.68
CA ILE A 38 -4.87 2.86 -8.03
C ILE A 38 -4.63 3.34 -6.59
N LEU A 39 -3.73 2.70 -5.84
CA LEU A 39 -3.43 3.12 -4.49
C LEU A 39 -2.71 4.47 -4.45
N ALA A 40 -1.84 4.73 -5.42
CA ALA A 40 -1.19 6.03 -5.61
C ALA A 40 -2.21 7.14 -5.90
N LEU A 41 -3.18 6.89 -6.78
CA LEU A 41 -4.28 7.83 -7.03
C LEU A 41 -5.11 8.11 -5.77
N ALA A 42 -5.38 7.10 -4.95
CA ALA A 42 -6.07 7.28 -3.67
C ALA A 42 -5.24 8.10 -2.68
N ALA A 43 -3.91 7.92 -2.66
CA ALA A 43 -3.02 8.69 -1.80
C ALA A 43 -3.01 10.18 -2.19
N VAL A 44 -2.82 10.50 -3.46
CA VAL A 44 -2.84 11.89 -3.92
C VAL A 44 -4.23 12.53 -3.75
N PHE A 45 -5.30 11.78 -3.95
CA PHE A 45 -6.67 12.24 -3.69
C PHE A 45 -6.85 12.62 -2.21
N ALA A 46 -6.48 11.74 -1.28
CA ALA A 46 -6.58 11.99 0.15
C ALA A 46 -5.74 13.20 0.60
N ILE A 47 -4.50 13.32 0.10
CA ILE A 47 -3.62 14.46 0.41
C ILE A 47 -4.19 15.75 -0.17
N THR A 48 -4.68 15.72 -1.40
CA THR A 48 -5.30 16.90 -2.04
C THR A 48 -6.49 17.40 -1.23
N ILE A 49 -7.34 16.50 -0.74
CA ILE A 49 -8.48 16.87 0.12
C ILE A 49 -7.98 17.45 1.44
N ALA A 50 -7.01 16.81 2.07
CA ALA A 50 -6.45 17.28 3.33
C ALA A 50 -5.87 18.70 3.20
N VAL A 51 -5.14 18.98 2.11
CA VAL A 51 -4.57 20.30 1.82
C VAL A 51 -5.65 21.33 1.54
N LYS A 52 -6.64 20.99 0.67
CA LYS A 52 -7.71 21.93 0.29
C LYS A 52 -8.69 22.25 1.41
N THR A 53 -8.93 21.31 2.32
CA THR A 53 -9.89 21.50 3.43
C THR A 53 -9.21 21.93 4.73
N GLY A 54 -7.90 21.77 4.84
CA GLY A 54 -7.15 21.95 6.11
C GLY A 54 -7.41 20.85 7.14
N VAL A 55 -8.22 19.81 6.82
CA VAL A 55 -8.64 18.77 7.75
C VAL A 55 -8.17 17.40 7.25
N PHE A 56 -7.09 16.88 7.84
CA PHE A 56 -6.49 15.59 7.46
C PHE A 56 -7.48 14.42 7.59
N LEU A 57 -8.35 14.44 8.59
CA LEU A 57 -9.35 13.38 8.82
C LEU A 57 -10.25 13.15 7.61
N ILE A 58 -10.63 14.19 6.87
CA ILE A 58 -11.49 14.05 5.68
C ILE A 58 -10.75 13.26 4.60
N GLY A 59 -9.47 13.57 4.36
CA GLY A 59 -8.63 12.80 3.44
C GLY A 59 -8.50 11.33 3.87
N ALA A 60 -8.30 11.09 5.16
CA ALA A 60 -8.18 9.74 5.70
C ALA A 60 -9.48 8.92 5.57
N ILE A 61 -10.65 9.54 5.76
CA ILE A 61 -11.95 8.87 5.56
C ILE A 61 -12.14 8.46 4.10
N LEU A 62 -11.60 9.20 3.15
CA LEU A 62 -11.81 8.96 1.71
C LEU A 62 -10.71 8.09 1.08
N PHE A 63 -9.53 7.99 1.70
CA PHE A 63 -8.42 7.17 1.21
C PHE A 63 -8.80 5.71 0.89
N PRO A 64 -9.65 5.01 1.68
CA PRO A 64 -9.99 3.61 1.44
C PRO A 64 -10.64 3.33 0.09
N VAL A 65 -11.13 4.33 -0.64
CA VAL A 65 -11.74 4.17 -1.96
C VAL A 65 -10.81 3.39 -2.91
N GLY A 66 -9.51 3.72 -2.93
CA GLY A 66 -8.55 3.02 -3.79
C GLY A 66 -8.36 1.57 -3.38
N PHE A 67 -8.24 1.30 -2.08
CA PHE A 67 -8.12 -0.07 -1.57
C PHE A 67 -9.35 -0.91 -1.91
N CYS A 68 -10.56 -0.36 -1.75
CA CYS A 68 -11.79 -1.04 -2.13
C CYS A 68 -11.82 -1.35 -3.63
N MET A 69 -11.44 -0.41 -4.48
CA MET A 69 -11.41 -0.61 -5.93
C MET A 69 -10.42 -1.71 -6.33
N LEU A 70 -9.16 -1.63 -5.89
CA LEU A 70 -8.16 -2.63 -6.27
C LEU A 70 -8.52 -4.03 -5.77
N TYR A 71 -9.09 -4.14 -4.56
CA TYR A 71 -9.52 -5.41 -3.99
C TYR A 71 -10.68 -6.04 -4.78
N LEU A 72 -11.74 -5.25 -5.07
CA LEU A 72 -12.91 -5.72 -5.81
C LEU A 72 -12.58 -6.15 -7.23
N MET A 73 -11.59 -5.51 -7.85
CA MET A 73 -11.09 -5.85 -9.19
C MET A 73 -10.08 -7.02 -9.18
N GLY A 74 -9.70 -7.52 -7.99
CA GLY A 74 -8.78 -8.66 -7.85
C GLY A 74 -7.32 -8.33 -8.16
N PHE A 75 -6.91 -7.06 -8.06
CA PHE A 75 -5.53 -6.65 -8.27
C PHE A 75 -4.63 -7.03 -7.10
N ASP A 76 -3.34 -7.19 -7.36
CA ASP A 76 -2.37 -7.73 -6.42
C ASP A 76 -1.60 -6.64 -5.69
N LEU A 77 -1.89 -6.49 -4.41
CA LEU A 77 -1.18 -5.58 -3.52
C LEU A 77 -0.17 -6.35 -2.67
N LEU A 78 1.06 -5.83 -2.55
CA LEU A 78 2.17 -6.47 -1.83
C LEU A 78 1.79 -6.83 -0.39
N THR A 79 1.17 -5.92 0.33
CA THR A 79 0.71 -6.11 1.71
C THR A 79 -0.31 -7.25 1.84
N GLY A 80 -1.14 -7.46 0.82
CA GLY A 80 -2.08 -8.59 0.78
C GLY A 80 -1.40 -9.94 0.52
N VAL A 81 -0.45 -10.00 -0.42
CA VAL A 81 0.26 -11.25 -0.72
C VAL A 81 1.27 -11.62 0.35
N PHE A 82 1.73 -10.67 1.18
CA PHE A 82 2.55 -10.97 2.36
C PHE A 82 1.81 -11.85 3.38
N VAL A 83 0.49 -11.77 3.43
CA VAL A 83 -0.35 -12.58 4.32
C VAL A 83 -0.85 -13.84 3.62
N LEU A 84 -1.42 -13.70 2.42
CA LEU A 84 -2.14 -14.80 1.78
C LEU A 84 -1.20 -15.92 1.29
N ALA A 85 -0.06 -15.58 0.68
CA ALA A 85 0.86 -16.58 0.15
C ALA A 85 1.47 -17.48 1.24
N PRO A 86 1.95 -16.97 2.40
CA PRO A 86 2.40 -17.83 3.51
C PRO A 86 1.31 -18.71 4.11
N LEU A 87 0.04 -18.29 4.11
CA LEU A 87 -1.06 -19.13 4.60
C LEU A 87 -1.24 -20.40 3.76
N ALA A 88 -1.07 -20.29 2.44
CA ALA A 88 -1.11 -21.45 1.55
C ALA A 88 0.05 -22.43 1.83
N TRP A 89 1.24 -21.91 2.15
CA TRP A 89 2.39 -22.71 2.57
C TRP A 89 2.16 -23.40 3.94
N LEU A 90 1.66 -22.67 4.93
CA LEU A 90 1.32 -23.21 6.25
C LEU A 90 0.26 -24.32 6.16
N ALA A 91 -0.72 -24.14 5.26
CA ALA A 91 -1.73 -25.15 4.96
C ALA A 91 -1.21 -26.32 4.11
N LYS A 92 0.09 -26.36 3.81
CA LYS A 92 0.76 -27.41 3.03
C LYS A 92 0.14 -27.65 1.67
N ARG A 93 -0.29 -26.57 0.98
CA ARG A 93 -0.83 -26.69 -0.37
C ARG A 93 0.24 -27.26 -1.33
N PRO A 94 -0.10 -28.22 -2.21
CA PRO A 94 0.87 -28.82 -3.13
C PRO A 94 1.58 -27.75 -3.96
N GLY A 95 2.88 -27.89 -4.16
CA GLY A 95 3.66 -26.97 -5.01
C GLY A 95 3.89 -25.57 -4.44
N VAL A 96 3.34 -25.19 -3.29
CA VAL A 96 3.62 -23.91 -2.65
C VAL A 96 4.91 -24.00 -1.85
N THR A 97 5.96 -23.33 -2.32
CA THR A 97 7.29 -23.33 -1.72
C THR A 97 7.80 -21.91 -1.47
N TRP A 98 8.78 -21.76 -0.56
CA TRP A 98 9.37 -20.44 -0.29
C TRP A 98 9.96 -19.74 -1.53
N PRO A 99 10.66 -20.40 -2.45
CA PRO A 99 11.11 -19.75 -3.68
C PRO A 99 9.99 -19.16 -4.52
N GLN A 100 8.83 -19.85 -4.57
CA GLN A 100 7.67 -19.33 -5.30
C GLN A 100 6.99 -18.16 -4.58
N ILE A 101 6.95 -18.18 -3.23
CA ILE A 101 6.46 -17.05 -2.44
C ILE A 101 7.35 -15.83 -2.67
N LEU A 102 8.67 -15.99 -2.59
CA LEU A 102 9.62 -14.90 -2.83
C LEU A 102 9.53 -14.37 -4.27
N ARG A 103 9.37 -15.26 -5.25
CA ARG A 103 9.09 -14.86 -6.64
C ARG A 103 7.82 -14.03 -6.73
N ASN A 104 6.72 -14.47 -6.12
CA ASN A 104 5.46 -13.72 -6.13
C ASN A 104 5.64 -12.35 -5.48
N TRP A 105 6.24 -12.29 -4.29
CA TRP A 105 6.50 -11.02 -3.59
C TRP A 105 7.36 -10.07 -4.42
N GLY A 106 8.43 -10.57 -5.05
CA GLY A 106 9.29 -9.76 -5.91
C GLY A 106 8.56 -9.20 -7.14
N LEU A 107 7.74 -10.01 -7.80
CA LEU A 107 6.94 -9.57 -8.95
C LEU A 107 5.88 -8.54 -8.54
N VAL A 108 5.22 -8.77 -7.42
CA VAL A 108 4.20 -7.83 -6.91
C VAL A 108 4.84 -6.53 -6.45
N PHE A 109 5.99 -6.59 -5.76
CA PHE A 109 6.76 -5.40 -5.39
C PHE A 109 7.11 -4.55 -6.63
N LEU A 110 7.71 -5.18 -7.64
CA LEU A 110 8.11 -4.49 -8.89
C LEU A 110 6.91 -3.90 -9.64
N GLY A 111 5.81 -4.65 -9.72
CA GLY A 111 4.60 -4.17 -10.36
C GLY A 111 3.95 -3.00 -9.61
N ASN A 112 3.80 -3.12 -8.27
CA ASN A 112 3.27 -2.03 -7.45
C ASN A 112 4.15 -0.77 -7.54
N PHE A 113 5.48 -0.94 -7.47
CA PHE A 113 6.42 0.17 -7.59
C PHE A 113 6.30 0.88 -8.95
N ALA A 114 6.28 0.11 -10.05
CA ALA A 114 6.14 0.67 -11.38
C ALA A 114 4.81 1.42 -11.56
N GLY A 115 3.70 0.87 -11.05
CA GLY A 115 2.39 1.53 -11.09
C GLY A 115 2.35 2.81 -10.27
N ALA A 116 2.85 2.77 -9.05
CA ALA A 116 2.92 3.92 -8.16
C ALA A 116 3.83 5.03 -8.71
N LEU A 117 4.99 4.67 -9.22
CA LEU A 117 5.95 5.60 -9.85
C LEU A 117 5.37 6.25 -11.11
N THR A 118 4.65 5.50 -11.94
CA THR A 118 3.96 6.05 -13.11
C THR A 118 2.98 7.15 -12.69
N VAL A 119 2.17 6.91 -11.66
CA VAL A 119 1.25 7.92 -11.14
C VAL A 119 2.00 9.10 -10.52
N ALA A 120 3.12 8.88 -9.85
CA ALA A 120 3.96 9.96 -9.31
C ALA A 120 4.41 10.92 -10.43
N PHE A 121 4.90 10.39 -11.54
CA PHE A 121 5.27 11.22 -12.71
C PHE A 121 4.07 11.93 -13.35
N MET A 122 2.95 11.22 -13.54
CA MET A 122 1.74 11.82 -14.12
C MET A 122 1.21 12.97 -13.25
N MET A 123 1.16 12.76 -11.93
CA MET A 123 0.66 13.78 -11.01
C MET A 123 1.65 14.94 -10.86
N SER A 124 2.95 14.68 -10.91
CA SER A 124 3.97 15.73 -10.97
C SER A 124 3.77 16.62 -12.18
N PHE A 125 3.60 16.01 -13.36
CA PHE A 125 3.35 16.75 -14.59
C PHE A 125 2.08 17.60 -14.51
N ILE A 126 0.99 17.06 -13.94
CA ILE A 126 -0.28 17.78 -13.79
C ILE A 126 -0.14 18.96 -12.82
N PHE A 127 0.41 18.74 -11.63
CA PHE A 127 0.48 19.80 -10.61
C PHE A 127 1.48 20.90 -10.96
N THR A 128 2.50 20.60 -11.74
CA THR A 128 3.50 21.58 -12.17
C THR A 128 3.24 22.16 -13.56
N MET A 129 2.08 21.87 -14.16
CA MET A 129 1.76 22.29 -15.53
C MET A 129 2.90 21.97 -16.52
N GLY A 130 3.32 20.70 -16.52
CA GLY A 130 4.43 20.25 -17.36
C GLY A 130 5.80 20.75 -16.89
N TYR A 131 6.02 20.84 -15.58
CA TYR A 131 7.24 21.34 -14.91
C TYR A 131 7.52 22.84 -15.16
N ASN A 132 6.47 23.63 -15.43
CA ASN A 132 6.58 25.07 -15.56
C ASN A 132 6.25 25.85 -14.27
N THR A 133 5.71 25.18 -13.25
CA THR A 133 5.38 25.77 -11.94
C THR A 133 5.86 24.87 -10.80
N ASP A 134 5.88 25.39 -9.58
CA ASP A 134 6.35 24.70 -8.37
C ASP A 134 5.39 23.62 -7.82
N GLY A 135 4.23 23.42 -8.43
CA GLY A 135 3.21 22.45 -7.97
C GLY A 135 2.43 22.86 -6.71
N GLY A 136 2.74 24.00 -6.10
CA GLY A 136 1.97 24.65 -5.03
C GLY A 136 1.90 23.85 -3.71
N ALA A 137 0.86 24.11 -2.93
CA ALA A 137 0.71 23.57 -1.57
C ALA A 137 0.69 22.03 -1.47
N ILE A 138 0.24 21.34 -2.52
CA ILE A 138 0.22 19.88 -2.55
C ILE A 138 1.66 19.34 -2.69
N ALA A 139 2.45 19.93 -3.58
CA ALA A 139 3.85 19.59 -3.78
C ALA A 139 4.64 19.79 -2.47
N THR A 140 4.53 20.97 -1.85
CA THR A 140 5.16 21.28 -0.57
C THR A 140 4.74 20.28 0.52
N LYS A 141 3.46 19.90 0.56
CA LYS A 141 2.97 18.93 1.56
C LYS A 141 3.59 17.54 1.37
N VAL A 142 3.69 17.06 0.14
CA VAL A 142 4.24 15.71 -0.13
C VAL A 142 5.75 15.69 0.07
N ALA A 143 6.49 16.74 -0.35
CA ALA A 143 7.91 16.90 -0.06
C ALA A 143 8.18 16.81 1.45
N GLY A 144 7.48 17.60 2.25
CA GLY A 144 7.61 17.58 3.72
C GLY A 144 7.19 16.24 4.37
N ILE A 145 6.25 15.49 3.79
CA ILE A 145 5.97 14.12 4.24
C ILE A 145 7.18 13.21 4.01
N GLY A 146 7.81 13.30 2.84
CA GLY A 146 9.00 12.52 2.50
C GLY A 146 10.14 12.81 3.47
N GLU A 147 10.47 14.07 3.72
CA GLU A 147 11.51 14.51 4.66
C GLU A 147 11.25 14.01 6.09
N ALA A 148 10.04 14.25 6.60
CA ALA A 148 9.65 13.83 7.95
C ALA A 148 9.69 12.31 8.15
N ARG A 149 9.43 11.54 7.08
CA ARG A 149 9.41 10.07 7.12
C ARG A 149 10.71 9.41 6.67
N THR A 150 11.76 10.19 6.40
CA THR A 150 13.12 9.72 6.14
C THR A 150 14.08 10.35 7.14
N LEU A 151 14.49 11.59 6.91
CA LEU A 151 15.45 12.31 7.74
C LEU A 151 14.95 12.49 9.17
N GLY A 152 13.66 12.78 9.36
CA GLY A 152 13.08 12.91 10.69
C GLY A 152 13.15 11.62 11.53
N TYR A 153 13.12 10.44 10.92
CA TYR A 153 13.39 9.18 11.62
C TYR A 153 14.89 8.91 11.78
N ALA A 154 15.71 9.30 10.79
CA ALA A 154 17.16 9.12 10.83
C ALA A 154 17.81 9.81 12.04
N GLU A 155 17.27 10.94 12.49
CA GLU A 155 17.69 11.66 13.68
C GLU A 155 17.70 10.80 14.95
N TYR A 156 16.82 9.79 15.02
CA TYR A 156 16.70 8.88 16.16
C TYR A 156 17.50 7.57 15.98
N GLY A 157 18.26 7.44 14.88
CA GLY A 157 19.08 6.25 14.61
C GLY A 157 18.29 4.94 14.66
N ALA A 158 18.78 3.95 15.38
CA ALA A 158 18.12 2.64 15.49
C ALA A 158 16.67 2.72 16.02
N ALA A 159 16.38 3.63 16.96
CA ALA A 159 15.04 3.81 17.49
C ALA A 159 14.07 4.32 16.41
N GLY A 160 14.51 5.24 15.55
CA GLY A 160 13.74 5.71 14.40
C GLY A 160 13.47 4.59 13.41
N TRP A 161 14.47 3.78 13.08
CA TRP A 161 14.33 2.63 12.18
C TRP A 161 13.33 1.60 12.72
N PHE A 162 13.43 1.23 14.00
CA PHE A 162 12.47 0.33 14.66
C PHE A 162 11.06 0.92 14.74
N THR A 163 10.94 2.23 14.91
CA THR A 163 9.65 2.92 14.90
C THR A 163 8.95 2.73 13.55
N ILE A 164 9.66 2.89 12.45
CA ILE A 164 9.12 2.67 11.09
C ILE A 164 8.69 1.20 10.93
N PHE A 165 9.54 0.25 11.34
CA PHE A 165 9.24 -1.18 11.29
C PHE A 165 7.94 -1.52 12.05
N ILE A 166 7.77 -1.01 13.28
CA ILE A 166 6.55 -1.22 14.08
C ILE A 166 5.33 -0.57 13.41
N ARG A 167 5.48 0.64 12.86
CA ARG A 167 4.41 1.31 12.10
C ARG A 167 4.03 0.52 10.85
N GLY A 168 4.99 -0.11 10.18
CA GLY A 168 4.76 -1.04 9.08
C GLY A 168 3.95 -2.26 9.52
N MET A 169 4.33 -2.88 10.62
CA MET A 169 3.64 -4.04 11.19
C MET A 169 2.19 -3.72 11.58
N LEU A 170 1.95 -2.60 12.26
CA LEU A 170 0.60 -2.16 12.61
C LEU A 170 -0.23 -1.81 11.38
N CYS A 171 0.38 -1.23 10.35
CA CYS A 171 -0.27 -0.98 9.07
C CYS A 171 -0.76 -2.27 8.45
N ASN A 172 0.11 -3.26 8.29
CA ASN A 172 -0.29 -4.51 7.63
C ASN A 172 -1.24 -5.36 8.47
N TRP A 173 -1.23 -5.20 9.78
CA TRP A 173 -2.29 -5.76 10.62
C TRP A 173 -3.66 -5.21 10.24
N MET A 174 -3.79 -3.88 10.07
CA MET A 174 -5.04 -3.25 9.64
C MET A 174 -5.44 -3.65 8.21
N VAL A 175 -4.47 -3.68 7.29
CA VAL A 175 -4.71 -4.17 5.92
C VAL A 175 -5.22 -5.61 5.93
N SER A 176 -4.61 -6.48 6.73
CA SER A 176 -5.01 -7.89 6.87
C SER A 176 -6.44 -8.02 7.40
N LEU A 177 -6.81 -7.22 8.40
CA LEU A 177 -8.19 -7.18 8.91
C LEU A 177 -9.18 -6.73 7.84
N GLY A 178 -8.82 -5.76 7.01
CA GLY A 178 -9.63 -5.32 5.88
C GLY A 178 -9.82 -6.43 4.83
N VAL A 179 -8.75 -7.14 4.46
CA VAL A 179 -8.80 -8.27 3.52
C VAL A 179 -9.65 -9.42 4.06
N VAL A 180 -9.44 -9.82 5.32
CA VAL A 180 -10.22 -10.87 5.97
C VAL A 180 -11.69 -10.47 6.06
N GLY A 181 -11.97 -9.25 6.51
CA GLY A 181 -13.34 -8.73 6.59
C GLY A 181 -14.07 -8.73 5.24
N ALA A 182 -13.35 -8.39 4.17
CA ALA A 182 -13.91 -8.48 2.82
C ALA A 182 -14.16 -9.93 2.36
N MET A 183 -13.32 -10.88 2.78
CA MET A 183 -13.52 -12.31 2.48
C MET A 183 -14.70 -12.92 3.24
N ILE A 184 -14.96 -12.43 4.45
CA ILE A 184 -16.11 -12.87 5.28
C ILE A 184 -17.43 -12.50 4.59
N SER A 185 -17.53 -11.32 3.99
CA SER A 185 -18.78 -10.87 3.36
C SER A 185 -19.00 -11.49 1.98
N THR A 186 -20.25 -11.88 1.70
CA THR A 186 -20.70 -12.35 0.38
C THR A 186 -21.29 -11.22 -0.49
N HIS A 187 -21.53 -10.05 0.08
CA HIS A 187 -22.07 -8.88 -0.61
C HIS A 187 -21.02 -7.80 -0.83
N VAL A 188 -21.05 -7.13 -1.99
CA VAL A 188 -20.09 -6.06 -2.34
C VAL A 188 -20.11 -4.93 -1.31
N SER A 189 -21.29 -4.47 -0.89
CA SER A 189 -21.43 -3.42 0.12
C SER A 189 -20.79 -3.80 1.46
N GLY A 190 -21.02 -5.05 1.90
CA GLY A 190 -20.40 -5.57 3.12
C GLY A 190 -18.87 -5.67 3.02
N LYS A 191 -18.33 -6.04 1.85
CA LYS A 191 -16.88 -6.02 1.59
C LYS A 191 -16.31 -4.62 1.71
N VAL A 192 -16.95 -3.64 1.07
CA VAL A 192 -16.53 -2.23 1.11
C VAL A 192 -16.51 -1.72 2.55
N LEU A 193 -17.58 -1.92 3.31
CA LEU A 193 -17.66 -1.49 4.71
C LEU A 193 -16.60 -2.15 5.59
N ALA A 194 -16.37 -3.46 5.43
CA ALA A 194 -15.39 -4.21 6.19
C ALA A 194 -13.95 -3.74 5.93
N MET A 195 -13.64 -3.32 4.70
CA MET A 195 -12.34 -2.77 4.34
C MET A 195 -12.17 -1.32 4.81
N TRP A 196 -13.23 -0.52 4.74
CA TRP A 196 -13.16 0.93 4.91
C TRP A 196 -12.56 1.36 6.24
N MET A 197 -13.04 0.81 7.34
CA MET A 197 -12.63 1.20 8.68
C MET A 197 -11.15 0.93 8.99
N PRO A 198 -10.61 -0.30 8.81
CA PRO A 198 -9.21 -0.55 9.12
C PRO A 198 -8.25 0.19 8.17
N ILE A 199 -8.64 0.40 6.91
CA ILE A 199 -7.83 1.15 5.95
C ILE A 199 -7.81 2.64 6.30
N MET A 200 -8.94 3.23 6.68
CA MET A 200 -9.02 4.59 7.20
C MET A 200 -8.15 4.76 8.45
N LEU A 201 -8.23 3.80 9.37
CA LEU A 201 -7.50 3.82 10.63
C LEU A 201 -5.99 3.90 10.39
N PHE A 202 -5.41 2.98 9.63
CA PHE A 202 -3.97 3.00 9.41
C PHE A 202 -3.50 4.27 8.72
N PHE A 203 -4.28 4.78 7.77
CA PHE A 203 -3.93 6.01 7.06
C PHE A 203 -3.98 7.23 7.98
N PHE A 204 -5.03 7.34 8.79
CA PHE A 204 -5.16 8.43 9.76
C PHE A 204 -4.07 8.41 10.83
N MET A 205 -3.72 7.21 11.34
CA MET A 205 -2.63 7.03 12.31
C MET A 205 -1.24 7.26 11.70
N GLY A 206 -1.16 7.43 10.38
CA GLY A 206 0.10 7.61 9.66
C GLY A 206 1.00 6.37 9.76
N PHE A 207 0.43 5.17 9.83
CA PHE A 207 1.21 3.93 9.78
C PHE A 207 1.86 3.76 8.41
N GLU A 208 2.99 3.07 8.38
CA GLU A 208 3.83 2.97 7.18
C GLU A 208 3.35 1.83 6.28
N HIS A 209 3.00 2.16 5.05
CA HIS A 209 2.55 1.23 4.03
C HIS A 209 3.48 1.27 2.83
N SER A 210 4.24 0.20 2.59
CA SER A 210 5.27 0.12 1.54
C SER A 210 4.73 0.63 0.19
N VAL A 211 3.59 0.14 -0.30
CA VAL A 211 3.08 0.54 -1.63
C VAL A 211 2.59 2.00 -1.67
N VAL A 212 2.05 2.55 -0.59
CA VAL A 212 1.74 3.99 -0.50
C VAL A 212 3.03 4.80 -0.55
N ASN A 213 4.06 4.34 0.12
CA ASN A 213 5.37 4.96 0.15
C ASN A 213 6.05 4.93 -1.23
N MET A 214 5.87 3.87 -2.03
CA MET A 214 6.33 3.79 -3.42
C MET A 214 5.78 4.92 -4.32
N PHE A 215 4.70 5.60 -3.91
CA PHE A 215 4.21 6.81 -4.54
C PHE A 215 4.72 8.08 -3.84
N LEU A 216 4.56 8.15 -2.52
CA LEU A 216 4.83 9.37 -1.73
C LEU A 216 6.27 9.86 -1.86
N PHE A 217 7.24 8.95 -1.79
CA PHE A 217 8.65 9.35 -1.80
C PHE A 217 9.16 9.74 -3.19
N PRO A 218 8.93 8.97 -4.28
CA PRO A 218 9.26 9.45 -5.60
C PRO A 218 8.55 10.76 -5.96
N PHE A 219 7.27 10.89 -5.62
CA PHE A 219 6.54 12.13 -5.84
C PHE A 219 7.12 13.28 -5.02
N GLY A 220 7.44 13.07 -3.74
CA GLY A 220 8.09 14.05 -2.88
C GLY A 220 9.43 14.53 -3.42
N LEU A 221 10.28 13.60 -3.90
CA LEU A 221 11.57 13.92 -4.54
C LEU A 221 11.39 14.77 -5.79
N ILE A 222 10.45 14.42 -6.68
CA ILE A 222 10.16 15.17 -7.89
C ILE A 222 9.65 16.58 -7.54
N MET A 223 8.95 16.74 -6.42
CA MET A 223 8.41 18.00 -5.92
C MET A 223 9.41 18.81 -5.08
N GLY A 224 10.68 18.43 -5.05
CA GLY A 224 11.75 19.19 -4.40
C GLY A 224 11.97 18.86 -2.93
N GLY A 225 11.56 17.67 -2.47
CA GLY A 225 11.89 17.19 -1.12
C GLY A 225 13.39 17.03 -0.91
N GLU A 226 13.91 17.50 0.21
CA GLU A 226 15.33 17.54 0.56
C GLU A 226 15.83 16.22 1.19
N PHE A 227 15.49 15.10 0.59
CA PHE A 227 15.99 13.77 0.95
C PHE A 227 16.42 13.01 -0.31
N SER A 228 17.26 12.00 -0.16
CA SER A 228 17.77 11.22 -1.29
C SER A 228 16.95 9.92 -1.52
N VAL A 229 17.15 9.31 -2.68
CA VAL A 229 16.62 7.94 -2.97
C VAL A 229 17.17 6.94 -1.95
N MET A 230 18.44 7.10 -1.50
CA MET A 230 19.04 6.23 -0.50
C MET A 230 18.37 6.40 0.87
N ASP A 231 18.05 7.65 1.26
CA ASP A 231 17.32 7.92 2.50
C ASP A 231 15.94 7.26 2.47
N TYR A 232 15.23 7.32 1.33
CA TYR A 232 13.97 6.63 1.15
C TYR A 232 14.11 5.12 1.37
N PHE A 233 15.08 4.46 0.74
CA PHE A 233 15.22 3.02 0.91
C PHE A 233 15.65 2.62 2.31
N ILE A 234 16.70 3.27 2.87
CA ILE A 234 17.27 2.87 4.16
C ILE A 234 16.36 3.26 5.32
N TRP A 235 15.81 4.48 5.30
CA TRP A 235 15.05 5.05 6.41
C TRP A 235 13.54 4.98 6.24
N ASN A 236 13.05 4.32 5.18
CA ASN A 236 11.62 4.11 5.07
C ASN A 236 11.25 2.78 4.41
N GLU A 237 11.56 2.56 3.12
CA GLU A 237 11.00 1.41 2.39
C GLU A 237 11.43 0.06 2.98
N ILE A 238 12.72 -0.13 3.29
CA ILE A 238 13.21 -1.39 3.85
C ILE A 238 12.55 -1.71 5.20
N PRO A 239 12.63 -0.83 6.24
CA PRO A 239 11.96 -1.12 7.51
C PRO A 239 10.43 -1.27 7.38
N THR A 240 9.80 -0.49 6.50
CA THR A 240 8.35 -0.60 6.22
C THR A 240 8.00 -1.94 5.60
N ALA A 241 8.68 -2.34 4.52
CA ALA A 241 8.41 -3.60 3.84
C ALA A 241 8.67 -4.82 4.73
N LEU A 242 9.70 -4.76 5.58
CA LEU A 242 9.98 -5.81 6.57
C LEU A 242 8.92 -5.86 7.68
N GLY A 243 8.34 -4.71 8.04
CA GLY A 243 7.25 -4.61 9.01
C GLY A 243 5.90 -5.07 8.44
N ASN A 244 5.65 -4.71 7.17
CA ASN A 244 4.44 -5.11 6.47
C ASN A 244 4.42 -6.62 6.19
#